data_3cec0b1db4203d85c5e336e9bd5d12d3
#
_entry.id   3cec0b1db4203d85c5e336e9bd5d12d3
#
_cell.length_a   1.000
_cell.length_b   1.000
_cell.length_c   1.000
_cell.angle_alpha   90.00
_cell.angle_beta   90.00
_cell.angle_gamma   90.00
#
_symmetry.space_group_name_H-M   'P 1'
#
loop_
_entity.id
_entity.type
_entity.pdbx_description
1 polymer ?
#
loop_
_entity_poly.entity_id
_entity_poly.type
_entity_poly.pdbx_seq_one_letter_code
_entity_poly.pdbx_strand_id
1 'polypeptide(L)'
;MHMRIGLAAISLVAVLAIPNAATAAPAPTFEITTDESDSLYVIAGDLYADHRYREAIPLFERVVELDPRHGNAFALLGGSYFHLGDYPRAIVAFEQALRLDEGIKLAYLGLVGANYMSERVGQAQEWVRRLVPILTGEERERYLAMISAQFPALDISGS
;
A
#
# COMPACT_ATOMS: atom_id res chain seq x y z
N MET A 1 9.95 -13.24 96.15
CA MET A 1 8.86 -12.40 95.61
C MET A 1 9.19 -12.15 94.16
N HIS A 2 8.59 -12.92 93.30
CA HIS A 2 9.00 -12.96 91.88
C HIS A 2 7.96 -12.26 91.04
N MET A 3 8.40 -11.23 90.41
CA MET A 3 7.59 -10.44 89.42
C MET A 3 7.95 -10.93 88.01
N ARG A 4 7.02 -11.61 87.40
CA ARG A 4 7.14 -12.06 86.00
C ARG A 4 6.68 -10.93 85.11
N ILE A 5 7.60 -10.42 84.34
CA ILE A 5 7.27 -9.48 83.27
C ILE A 5 7.07 -10.27 81.99
N GLY A 6 5.82 -10.24 81.51
CA GLY A 6 5.47 -10.86 80.24
C GLY A 6 5.93 -10.06 79.09
N LEU A 7 6.78 -10.58 78.24
CA LEU A 7 7.12 -9.98 76.94
C LEU A 7 5.97 -10.24 75.98
N ALA A 8 5.26 -9.23 75.67
CA ALA A 8 4.37 -9.27 74.51
C ALA A 8 5.19 -9.08 73.22
N ALA A 9 5.31 -10.15 72.45
CA ALA A 9 5.92 -10.08 71.15
C ALA A 9 4.97 -9.37 70.16
N ILE A 10 5.33 -8.14 69.79
CA ILE A 10 4.64 -7.41 68.71
C ILE A 10 5.23 -7.90 67.40
N SER A 11 4.48 -8.78 66.75
CA SER A 11 4.83 -9.24 65.40
C SER A 11 4.45 -8.14 64.40
N LEU A 12 5.41 -7.35 64.00
CA LEU A 12 5.24 -6.36 62.94
C LEU A 12 5.34 -7.08 61.59
N VAL A 13 4.20 -7.54 61.09
CA VAL A 13 4.11 -7.99 59.68
C VAL A 13 4.12 -6.74 58.80
N ALA A 14 5.28 -6.39 58.32
CA ALA A 14 5.39 -5.43 57.24
C ALA A 14 4.85 -6.07 55.95
N VAL A 15 3.58 -5.82 55.65
CA VAL A 15 3.05 -6.11 54.31
C VAL A 15 3.72 -5.14 53.32
N LEU A 16 4.78 -5.63 52.71
CA LEU A 16 5.32 -4.98 51.50
C LEU A 16 4.24 -5.06 50.44
N ALA A 17 3.50 -3.97 50.29
CA ALA A 17 2.63 -3.79 49.12
C ALA A 17 3.52 -3.71 47.88
N ILE A 18 3.63 -4.82 47.17
CA ILE A 18 4.18 -4.83 45.82
C ILE A 18 3.23 -3.97 44.98
N PRO A 19 3.66 -2.86 44.41
CA PRO A 19 2.79 -2.12 43.48
C PRO A 19 2.41 -3.06 42.35
N ASN A 20 1.10 -3.31 42.27
CA ASN A 20 0.52 -4.11 41.21
C ASN A 20 0.92 -3.49 39.86
N ALA A 21 1.72 -4.23 39.08
CA ALA A 21 2.14 -3.84 37.74
C ALA A 21 0.97 -3.72 36.72
N ALA A 22 -0.26 -3.81 37.21
CA ALA A 22 -1.48 -3.76 36.39
C ALA A 22 -2.04 -2.36 36.17
N THR A 23 -1.37 -1.29 36.64
CA THR A 23 -1.76 0.11 36.38
C THR A 23 -0.74 0.87 35.56
N ALA A 24 0.14 0.17 34.82
CA ALA A 24 0.79 0.82 33.70
C ALA A 24 -0.33 1.15 32.70
N ALA A 25 -0.65 2.44 32.56
CA ALA A 25 -1.49 2.89 31.46
C ALA A 25 -0.93 2.26 30.19
N PRO A 26 -1.78 1.68 29.32
CA PRO A 26 -1.30 1.17 28.07
C PRO A 26 -0.48 2.30 27.42
N ALA A 27 0.74 1.97 26.97
CA ALA A 27 1.52 2.89 26.20
C ALA A 27 0.59 3.48 25.14
N PRO A 28 0.64 4.80 24.86
CA PRO A 28 -0.21 5.36 23.85
C PRO A 28 0.03 4.53 22.58
N THR A 29 -0.93 3.67 22.25
CA THR A 29 -0.99 3.09 20.93
C THR A 29 -1.18 4.30 20.03
N PHE A 30 -0.11 4.68 19.34
CA PHE A 30 -0.19 5.64 18.28
C PHE A 30 -1.13 4.99 17.25
N GLU A 31 -2.42 5.33 17.35
CA GLU A 31 -3.36 5.00 16.30
C GLU A 31 -2.84 5.75 15.08
N ILE A 32 -2.18 5.00 14.19
CA ILE A 32 -1.85 5.47 12.86
C ILE A 32 -3.22 5.71 12.24
N THR A 33 -3.64 6.97 12.28
CA THR A 33 -4.95 7.37 11.79
C THR A 33 -4.92 7.27 10.27
N THR A 34 -6.02 6.85 9.68
CA THR A 34 -6.27 6.95 8.23
C THR A 34 -5.88 8.33 7.69
N ASP A 35 -5.92 9.34 8.51
CA ASP A 35 -5.51 10.72 8.24
C ASP A 35 -4.02 10.87 7.81
N GLU A 36 -3.08 10.12 8.43
CA GLU A 36 -1.66 10.19 8.00
C GLU A 36 -1.49 9.56 6.61
N SER A 37 -2.09 8.40 6.39
CA SER A 37 -2.05 7.71 5.10
C SER A 37 -2.68 8.55 4.00
N ASP A 38 -3.86 9.12 4.26
CA ASP A 38 -4.59 9.97 3.31
C ASP A 38 -3.82 11.24 2.97
N SER A 39 -3.22 11.89 3.98
CA SER A 39 -2.40 13.09 3.78
C SER A 39 -1.17 12.80 2.94
N LEU A 40 -0.46 11.71 3.22
CA LEU A 40 0.71 11.28 2.45
C LEU A 40 0.32 10.91 1.01
N TYR A 41 -0.83 10.25 0.83
CA TYR A 41 -1.34 9.89 -0.50
C TYR A 41 -1.60 11.12 -1.36
N VAL A 42 -2.21 12.18 -0.79
CA VAL A 42 -2.46 13.44 -1.52
C VAL A 42 -1.14 14.09 -1.93
N ILE A 43 -0.19 14.24 -0.99
CA ILE A 43 1.13 14.84 -1.29
C ILE A 43 1.88 14.03 -2.36
N ALA A 44 1.87 12.71 -2.25
CA ALA A 44 2.50 11.83 -3.23
C ALA A 44 1.83 11.93 -4.59
N GLY A 45 0.49 12.08 -4.62
CA GLY A 45 -0.30 12.30 -5.82
C GLY A 45 0.05 13.60 -6.54
N ASP A 46 0.22 14.69 -5.80
CA ASP A 46 0.66 15.98 -6.34
C ASP A 46 2.07 15.86 -6.96
N LEU A 47 3.00 15.22 -6.26
CA LEU A 47 4.34 14.97 -6.79
C LEU A 47 4.31 14.11 -8.05
N TYR A 48 3.44 13.11 -8.09
CA TYR A 48 3.23 12.28 -9.27
C TYR A 48 2.71 13.11 -10.46
N ALA A 49 1.72 13.97 -10.22
CA ALA A 49 1.16 14.86 -11.24
C ALA A 49 2.21 15.86 -11.77
N ASP A 50 3.13 16.31 -10.91
CA ASP A 50 4.25 17.17 -11.27
C ASP A 50 5.43 16.40 -11.92
N HIS A 51 5.27 15.10 -12.22
CA HIS A 51 6.31 14.22 -12.77
C HIS A 51 7.54 14.02 -11.86
N ARG A 52 7.42 14.32 -10.57
CA ARG A 52 8.47 14.17 -9.56
C ARG A 52 8.45 12.76 -8.96
N TYR A 53 8.52 11.75 -9.82
CA TYR A 53 8.32 10.35 -9.47
C TYR A 53 9.27 9.83 -8.38
N ARG A 54 10.55 10.27 -8.41
CA ARG A 54 11.54 9.87 -7.39
C ARG A 54 11.16 10.34 -5.99
N GLU A 55 10.49 11.48 -5.89
CA GLU A 55 10.05 12.04 -4.62
C GLU A 55 8.70 11.45 -4.18
N ALA A 56 7.86 11.10 -5.14
CA ALA A 56 6.57 10.46 -4.87
C ALA A 56 6.72 9.03 -4.32
N ILE A 57 7.71 8.26 -4.80
CA ILE A 57 7.90 6.85 -4.43
C ILE A 57 7.96 6.64 -2.91
N PRO A 58 8.86 7.28 -2.13
CA PRO A 58 8.95 7.02 -0.70
C PRO A 58 7.67 7.37 0.05
N LEU A 59 6.89 8.33 -0.45
CA LEU A 59 5.61 8.68 0.16
C LEU A 59 4.55 7.62 -0.15
N PHE A 60 4.45 7.14 -1.39
CA PHE A 60 3.55 6.03 -1.71
C PHE A 60 3.95 4.74 -1.00
N GLU A 61 5.25 4.43 -0.86
CA GLU A 61 5.72 3.30 -0.07
C GLU A 61 5.24 3.42 1.38
N ARG A 62 5.33 4.62 1.95
CA ARG A 62 4.82 4.87 3.31
C ARG A 62 3.29 4.74 3.39
N VAL A 63 2.55 5.20 2.39
CA VAL A 63 1.08 5.02 2.32
C VAL A 63 0.73 3.53 2.36
N VAL A 64 1.36 2.69 1.54
CA VAL A 64 1.04 1.26 1.48
C VAL A 64 1.56 0.46 2.69
N GLU A 65 2.53 0.98 3.44
CA GLU A 65 2.92 0.45 4.75
C GLU A 65 1.84 0.74 5.80
N LEU A 66 1.27 1.95 5.79
CA LEU A 66 0.24 2.39 6.73
C LEU A 66 -1.13 1.75 6.41
N ASP A 67 -1.47 1.72 5.13
CA ASP A 67 -2.68 1.07 4.61
C ASP A 67 -2.33 0.07 3.49
N PRO A 68 -2.07 -1.19 3.82
CA PRO A 68 -1.76 -2.24 2.85
C PRO A 68 -2.93 -2.58 1.89
N ARG A 69 -4.10 -1.99 2.09
CA ARG A 69 -5.28 -2.19 1.24
C ARG A 69 -5.54 -1.01 0.30
N HIS A 70 -4.69 -0.02 0.28
CA HIS A 70 -4.84 1.16 -0.56
C HIS A 70 -4.46 0.87 -2.03
N GLY A 71 -5.37 0.25 -2.79
CA GLY A 71 -5.13 -0.18 -4.18
C GLY A 71 -4.64 0.94 -5.10
N ASN A 72 -5.23 2.14 -5.00
CA ASN A 72 -4.80 3.28 -5.82
C ASN A 72 -3.37 3.76 -5.50
N ALA A 73 -2.93 3.66 -4.24
CA ALA A 73 -1.55 3.99 -3.88
C ALA A 73 -0.57 3.02 -4.54
N PHE A 74 -0.87 1.71 -4.54
CA PHE A 74 -0.08 0.74 -5.29
C PHE A 74 -0.05 1.03 -6.79
N ALA A 75 -1.18 1.46 -7.39
CA ALA A 75 -1.22 1.80 -8.81
C ALA A 75 -0.34 3.02 -9.14
N LEU A 76 -0.37 4.06 -8.32
CA LEU A 76 0.48 5.25 -8.51
C LEU A 76 1.96 4.99 -8.17
N LEU A 77 2.23 4.13 -7.19
CA LEU A 77 3.58 3.63 -6.93
C LEU A 77 4.14 2.88 -8.15
N GLY A 78 3.34 1.97 -8.72
CA GLY A 78 3.67 1.27 -9.96
C GLY A 78 3.91 2.22 -11.12
N GLY A 79 3.05 3.25 -11.27
CA GLY A 79 3.22 4.30 -12.25
C GLY A 79 4.53 5.09 -12.07
N SER A 80 4.90 5.40 -10.83
CA SER A 80 6.14 6.10 -10.51
C SER A 80 7.36 5.28 -10.89
N TYR A 81 7.39 3.98 -10.57
CA TYR A 81 8.44 3.07 -11.01
C TYR A 81 8.49 2.92 -12.53
N PHE A 82 7.32 2.82 -13.18
CA PHE A 82 7.23 2.74 -14.64
C PHE A 82 7.89 3.94 -15.32
N HIS A 83 7.58 5.15 -14.89
CA HIS A 83 8.15 6.37 -15.45
C HIS A 83 9.66 6.51 -15.22
N LEU A 84 10.19 5.85 -14.20
CA LEU A 84 11.64 5.77 -13.95
C LEU A 84 12.32 4.61 -14.70
N GLY A 85 11.55 3.80 -15.45
CA GLY A 85 12.06 2.64 -16.19
C GLY A 85 12.29 1.39 -15.35
N ASP A 86 11.86 1.40 -14.09
CA ASP A 86 11.93 0.23 -13.22
C ASP A 86 10.70 -0.65 -13.42
N TYR A 87 10.64 -1.29 -14.57
CA TYR A 87 9.51 -2.13 -14.96
C TYR A 87 9.27 -3.32 -14.02
N PRO A 88 10.31 -3.99 -13.48
CA PRO A 88 10.08 -5.08 -12.52
C PRO A 88 9.31 -4.64 -11.28
N ARG A 89 9.68 -3.52 -10.65
CA ARG A 89 8.96 -2.99 -9.47
C ARG A 89 7.58 -2.45 -9.85
N ALA A 90 7.46 -1.83 -11.02
CA ALA A 90 6.18 -1.36 -11.54
C ALA A 90 5.17 -2.51 -11.67
N ILE A 91 5.58 -3.64 -12.27
CA ILE A 91 4.73 -4.83 -12.45
C ILE A 91 4.23 -5.33 -11.10
N VAL A 92 5.11 -5.51 -10.12
CA VAL A 92 4.73 -5.98 -8.78
C VAL A 92 3.70 -5.06 -8.13
N ALA A 93 3.91 -3.74 -8.21
CA ALA A 93 3.00 -2.77 -7.61
C ALA A 93 1.64 -2.75 -8.33
N PHE A 94 1.60 -2.79 -9.66
CA PHE A 94 0.36 -2.85 -10.40
C PHE A 94 -0.42 -4.16 -10.17
N GLU A 95 0.28 -5.29 -10.08
CA GLU A 95 -0.37 -6.56 -9.74
C GLU A 95 -0.96 -6.54 -8.33
N GLN A 96 -0.28 -5.88 -7.38
CA GLN A 96 -0.82 -5.70 -6.03
C GLN A 96 -2.07 -4.80 -6.06
N ALA A 97 -2.08 -3.73 -6.85
CA ALA A 97 -3.25 -2.89 -7.03
C ALA A 97 -4.45 -3.70 -7.51
N LEU A 98 -4.27 -4.55 -8.54
CA LEU A 98 -5.34 -5.39 -9.08
C LEU A 98 -5.77 -6.53 -8.15
N ARG A 99 -4.89 -7.04 -7.29
CA ARG A 99 -5.31 -7.99 -6.24
C ARG A 99 -6.26 -7.36 -5.22
N LEU A 100 -6.13 -6.06 -4.99
CA LEU A 100 -6.97 -5.30 -4.06
C LEU A 100 -8.27 -4.81 -4.71
N ASP A 101 -8.18 -4.36 -5.96
CA ASP A 101 -9.32 -3.87 -6.72
C ASP A 101 -9.09 -4.09 -8.22
N GLU A 102 -9.79 -5.05 -8.80
CA GLU A 102 -9.74 -5.36 -10.23
C GLU A 102 -10.32 -4.25 -11.12
N GLY A 103 -10.98 -3.24 -10.53
CA GLY A 103 -11.50 -2.07 -11.26
C GLY A 103 -10.45 -1.00 -11.59
N ILE A 104 -9.23 -1.09 -11.06
CA ILE A 104 -8.17 -0.09 -11.26
C ILE A 104 -7.59 -0.19 -12.68
N LYS A 105 -8.19 0.49 -13.63
CA LYS A 105 -7.81 0.48 -15.06
C LYS A 105 -6.38 0.97 -15.29
N LEU A 106 -5.90 1.92 -14.47
CA LEU A 106 -4.52 2.40 -14.52
C LEU A 106 -3.52 1.25 -14.34
N ALA A 107 -3.79 0.31 -13.44
CA ALA A 107 -2.91 -0.82 -13.20
C ALA A 107 -2.83 -1.78 -14.40
N TYR A 108 -3.95 -2.01 -15.10
CA TYR A 108 -3.92 -2.79 -16.36
C TYR A 108 -3.06 -2.11 -17.42
N LEU A 109 -3.26 -0.81 -17.65
CA LEU A 109 -2.45 -0.07 -18.62
C LEU A 109 -0.98 -0.07 -18.24
N GLY A 110 -0.69 0.11 -16.95
CA GLY A 110 0.67 0.02 -16.43
C GLY A 110 1.32 -1.35 -16.69
N LEU A 111 0.55 -2.43 -16.49
CA LEU A 111 1.01 -3.80 -16.77
C LEU A 111 1.21 -4.06 -18.26
N VAL A 112 0.30 -3.55 -19.11
CA VAL A 112 0.50 -3.60 -20.57
C VAL A 112 1.79 -2.90 -20.94
N GLY A 113 1.98 -1.66 -20.51
CA GLY A 113 3.17 -0.86 -20.81
C GLY A 113 4.46 -1.48 -20.26
N ALA A 114 4.48 -1.87 -18.98
CA ALA A 114 5.67 -2.40 -18.34
C ALA A 114 6.12 -3.75 -18.95
N ASN A 115 5.17 -4.63 -19.27
CA ASN A 115 5.49 -5.88 -19.97
C ASN A 115 5.94 -5.64 -21.40
N TYR A 116 5.31 -4.72 -22.13
CA TYR A 116 5.73 -4.36 -23.48
C TYR A 116 7.16 -3.79 -23.50
N MET A 117 7.47 -2.85 -22.62
CA MET A 117 8.80 -2.25 -22.48
C MET A 117 9.87 -3.23 -21.98
N SER A 118 9.45 -4.33 -21.37
CA SER A 118 10.30 -5.45 -20.96
C SER A 118 10.39 -6.55 -22.04
N GLU A 119 9.94 -6.28 -23.25
CA GLU A 119 9.91 -7.24 -24.39
C GLU A 119 9.04 -8.49 -24.15
N ARG A 120 8.14 -8.42 -23.15
CA ARG A 120 7.20 -9.49 -22.79
C ARG A 120 5.86 -9.32 -23.51
N VAL A 121 5.89 -9.22 -24.83
CA VAL A 121 4.71 -8.89 -25.65
C VAL A 121 3.53 -9.82 -25.39
N GLY A 122 3.76 -11.13 -25.22
CA GLY A 122 2.68 -12.08 -24.91
C GLY A 122 1.99 -11.82 -23.57
N GLN A 123 2.74 -11.36 -22.56
CA GLN A 123 2.16 -10.98 -21.26
C GLN A 123 1.42 -9.65 -21.37
N ALA A 124 1.97 -8.68 -22.10
CA ALA A 124 1.27 -7.43 -22.39
C ALA A 124 -0.07 -7.70 -23.09
N GLN A 125 -0.10 -8.59 -24.07
CA GLN A 125 -1.32 -9.03 -24.77
C GLN A 125 -2.36 -9.64 -23.83
N GLU A 126 -1.92 -10.45 -22.85
CA GLU A 126 -2.81 -11.04 -21.86
C GLU A 126 -3.46 -9.98 -20.97
N TRP A 127 -2.71 -8.95 -20.58
CA TRP A 127 -3.28 -7.84 -19.81
C TRP A 127 -4.29 -7.01 -20.60
N VAL A 128 -4.10 -6.85 -21.92
CA VAL A 128 -5.11 -6.25 -22.79
C VAL A 128 -6.41 -7.09 -22.79
N ARG A 129 -6.31 -8.41 -22.92
CA ARG A 129 -7.47 -9.29 -22.89
C ARG A 129 -8.24 -9.24 -21.56
N ARG A 130 -7.54 -9.04 -20.46
CA ARG A 130 -8.15 -8.89 -19.12
C ARG A 130 -8.77 -7.51 -18.91
N LEU A 131 -8.20 -6.46 -19.53
CA LEU A 131 -8.71 -5.10 -19.45
C LEU A 131 -10.03 -4.93 -20.23
N VAL A 132 -10.09 -5.47 -21.45
CA VAL A 132 -11.19 -5.21 -22.39
C VAL A 132 -12.59 -5.51 -21.84
N PRO A 133 -12.83 -6.61 -21.11
CA PRO A 133 -14.16 -6.92 -20.56
C PRO A 133 -14.66 -5.93 -19.51
N ILE A 134 -13.77 -5.21 -18.85
CA ILE A 134 -14.15 -4.22 -17.82
C ILE A 134 -14.39 -2.82 -18.38
N LEU A 135 -14.08 -2.62 -19.66
CA LEU A 135 -14.32 -1.38 -20.39
C LEU A 135 -15.67 -1.41 -21.10
N THR A 136 -16.37 -0.30 -21.10
CA THR A 136 -17.70 -0.18 -21.73
C THR A 136 -17.78 0.99 -22.70
N GLY A 137 -18.59 0.83 -23.77
CA GLY A 137 -18.94 1.90 -24.71
C GLY A 137 -17.74 2.66 -25.25
N GLU A 138 -17.83 3.98 -25.25
CA GLU A 138 -16.80 4.91 -25.75
C GLU A 138 -15.46 4.80 -24.99
N GLU A 139 -15.51 4.38 -23.73
CA GLU A 139 -14.32 4.16 -22.93
C GLU A 139 -13.45 3.05 -23.55
N ARG A 140 -14.07 1.94 -23.94
CA ARG A 140 -13.39 0.83 -24.61
C ARG A 140 -12.68 1.27 -25.88
N GLU A 141 -13.38 1.99 -26.76
CA GLU A 141 -12.80 2.49 -28.01
C GLU A 141 -11.59 3.39 -27.75
N ARG A 142 -11.72 4.30 -26.78
CA ARG A 142 -10.63 5.22 -26.41
C ARG A 142 -9.41 4.47 -25.87
N TYR A 143 -9.59 3.48 -24.99
CA TYR A 143 -8.49 2.69 -24.44
C TYR A 143 -7.81 1.85 -25.50
N LEU A 144 -8.58 1.19 -26.38
CA LEU A 144 -8.03 0.39 -27.47
C LEU A 144 -7.24 1.26 -28.46
N ALA A 145 -7.78 2.43 -28.85
CA ALA A 145 -7.08 3.37 -29.71
C ALA A 145 -5.74 3.84 -29.09
N MET A 146 -5.73 4.13 -27.79
CA MET A 146 -4.52 4.51 -27.06
C MET A 146 -3.49 3.38 -27.02
N ILE A 147 -3.92 2.15 -26.71
CA ILE A 147 -3.05 0.96 -26.67
C ILE A 147 -2.46 0.71 -28.06
N SER A 148 -3.27 0.73 -29.12
CA SER A 148 -2.81 0.55 -30.50
C SER A 148 -1.79 1.60 -30.93
N ALA A 149 -1.99 2.85 -30.53
CA ALA A 149 -1.07 3.94 -30.87
C ALA A 149 0.28 3.83 -30.13
N GLN A 150 0.25 3.39 -28.86
CA GLN A 150 1.46 3.30 -28.03
C GLN A 150 2.20 1.98 -28.18
N PHE A 151 1.49 0.89 -28.46
CA PHE A 151 2.02 -0.47 -28.46
C PHE A 151 1.62 -1.22 -29.75
N PRO A 152 2.18 -0.83 -30.93
CA PRO A 152 1.71 -1.31 -32.24
C PRO A 152 1.93 -2.83 -32.47
N ALA A 153 2.76 -3.48 -31.65
CA ALA A 153 2.96 -4.93 -31.73
C ALA A 153 1.86 -5.75 -31.01
N LEU A 154 0.94 -5.09 -30.30
CA LEU A 154 -0.16 -5.77 -29.63
C LEU A 154 -1.35 -5.95 -30.58
N ASP A 155 -1.89 -7.17 -30.64
CA ASP A 155 -3.11 -7.46 -31.37
C ASP A 155 -4.33 -7.11 -30.51
N ILE A 156 -5.05 -6.06 -30.92
CA ILE A 156 -6.30 -5.64 -30.26
C ILE A 156 -7.56 -6.03 -31.07
N SER A 157 -7.40 -6.72 -32.23
CA SER A 157 -8.50 -7.02 -33.15
C SER A 157 -9.43 -8.13 -32.64
N GLY A 158 -8.96 -8.96 -31.73
CA GLY A 158 -9.71 -10.06 -31.10
C GLY A 158 -10.24 -9.75 -29.69
N SER A 159 -10.20 -8.50 -29.27
CA SER A 159 -10.52 -8.08 -27.89
C SER A 159 -11.97 -7.58 -27.74
#